data_4d47d65ab856c0ddc372f149efb48f82
#
_entry.id   4d47d65ab856c0ddc372f149efb48f82
#
_cell.length_a   1.000
_cell.length_b   1.000
_cell.length_c   1.000
_cell.angle_alpha   90.00
_cell.angle_beta   90.00
_cell.angle_gamma   90.00
#
_symmetry.space_group_name_H-M   'P 1'
#
loop_
_entity.id
_entity.type
_entity.pdbx_description
1 polymer ?
#
loop_
_entity_poly.entity_id
_entity_poly.type
_entity_poly.pdbx_seq_one_letter_code
_entity_poly.pdbx_strand_id
1 'polypeptide(L)'
;RMQAALPKRIYVPATFRWGKQTLDNVGVRYKGNSSSKPRQRHKRSFLIKFNEFKKDRTFLGLKRVALDNGVQFGSLFSEQLITGILHKLEITASRCNFAKLFLNDRFHGVYVNVERIDSVFLKTHFADASGALYKVDEGGPGGDLRPFRRQHADVSGPVAR
;
A
#
# COMPACT_ATOMS: atom_id res chain seq x y z
N ARG A 1 1.21 6.90 19.61
CA ARG A 1 2.40 7.05 18.74
C ARG A 1 2.04 7.37 17.29
N MET A 2 1.24 6.55 16.59
CA MET A 2 0.85 6.83 15.20
C MET A 2 0.12 8.17 15.02
N GLN A 3 -0.75 8.56 15.95
CA GLN A 3 -1.47 9.82 15.87
C GLN A 3 -0.50 11.03 15.93
N ALA A 4 0.49 10.99 16.78
CA ALA A 4 1.53 12.02 16.85
C ALA A 4 2.44 12.07 15.61
N ALA A 5 2.60 10.94 14.92
CA ALA A 5 3.40 10.83 13.70
C ALA A 5 2.65 11.24 12.42
N LEU A 6 1.33 11.53 12.49
CA LEU A 6 0.48 11.82 11.33
C LEU A 6 1.01 12.94 10.42
N PRO A 7 1.38 14.10 10.93
CA PRO A 7 1.79 15.21 10.06
C PRO A 7 3.03 14.87 9.21
N LYS A 8 3.92 14.06 9.76
CA LYS A 8 5.21 13.70 9.14
C LYS A 8 5.19 12.37 8.40
N ARG A 9 4.08 11.61 8.47
CA ARG A 9 3.95 10.25 7.88
C ARG A 9 5.08 9.29 8.26
N ILE A 10 5.55 9.39 9.50
CA ILE A 10 6.65 8.58 10.02
C ILE A 10 6.12 7.18 10.37
N TYR A 11 6.90 6.17 10.06
CA TYR A 11 6.63 4.81 10.51
C TYR A 11 6.93 4.68 12.01
N VAL A 12 6.02 4.01 12.70
CA VAL A 12 6.22 3.60 14.09
C VAL A 12 6.41 2.09 14.16
N PRO A 13 7.27 1.60 15.05
CA PRO A 13 7.47 0.16 15.22
C PRO A 13 6.22 -0.49 15.80
N ALA A 14 5.91 -1.68 15.28
CA ALA A 14 4.82 -2.52 15.74
C ALA A 14 5.16 -4.01 15.55
N THR A 15 4.42 -4.86 16.23
CA THR A 15 4.39 -6.30 15.97
C THR A 15 3.24 -6.63 15.03
N PHE A 16 3.54 -7.29 13.93
CA PHE A 16 2.56 -7.78 12.98
C PHE A 16 2.31 -9.27 13.21
N ARG A 17 1.04 -9.66 13.34
CA ARG A 17 0.63 -11.06 13.48
C ARG A 17 -0.34 -11.43 12.37
N TRP A 18 -0.15 -12.59 11.75
CA TRP A 18 -1.04 -13.16 10.76
C TRP A 18 -1.01 -14.71 10.84
N GLY A 19 -2.13 -15.30 11.21
CA GLY A 19 -2.16 -16.73 11.53
C GLY A 19 -1.15 -17.07 12.63
N LYS A 20 -0.28 -18.03 12.36
CA LYS A 20 0.79 -18.45 13.30
C LYS A 20 2.08 -17.61 13.15
N GLN A 21 2.15 -16.70 12.20
CA GLN A 21 3.34 -15.90 11.95
C GLN A 21 3.33 -14.61 12.75
N THR A 22 4.47 -14.28 13.34
CA THR A 22 4.69 -13.03 14.08
C THR A 22 5.97 -12.37 13.58
N LEU A 23 5.88 -11.09 13.26
CA LEU A 23 7.00 -10.27 12.82
C LEU A 23 7.08 -9.01 13.70
N ASP A 24 8.10 -8.94 14.52
CA ASP A 24 8.37 -7.77 15.38
C ASP A 24 9.06 -6.66 14.61
N ASN A 25 8.97 -5.44 15.11
CA ASN A 25 9.62 -4.27 14.55
C ASN A 25 9.29 -4.07 13.06
N VAL A 26 8.02 -4.24 12.67
CA VAL A 26 7.52 -3.77 11.39
C VAL A 26 7.20 -2.29 11.46
N GLY A 27 7.38 -1.56 10.36
CA GLY A 27 6.97 -0.17 10.29
C GLY A 27 5.47 -0.05 9.99
N VAL A 28 4.72 0.66 10.82
CA VAL A 28 3.30 0.95 10.56
C VAL A 28 3.08 2.45 10.54
N ARG A 29 2.34 2.94 9.55
CA ARG A 29 1.88 4.32 9.49
C ARG A 29 0.49 4.44 8.87
N TYR A 30 -0.16 5.57 9.05
CA TYR A 30 -1.35 5.87 8.30
C TYR A 30 -1.05 6.09 6.81
N LYS A 31 -1.95 5.60 5.95
CA LYS A 31 -1.91 5.76 4.49
C LYS A 31 -2.93 6.84 4.08
N GLY A 32 -2.64 7.50 2.97
CA GLY A 32 -3.53 8.48 2.32
C GLY A 32 -3.02 9.91 2.44
N ASN A 33 -3.49 10.75 1.52
CA ASN A 33 -3.21 12.19 1.47
C ASN A 33 -4.32 12.96 2.19
N SER A 34 -5.47 13.11 1.54
CA SER A 34 -6.67 13.75 2.10
C SER A 34 -7.29 12.94 3.23
N SER A 35 -7.23 11.61 3.13
CA SER A 35 -7.81 10.67 4.09
C SER A 35 -6.95 10.39 5.34
N SER A 36 -5.89 11.16 5.56
CA SER A 36 -5.02 11.02 6.75
C SER A 36 -4.80 12.33 7.48
N LYS A 37 -5.72 13.27 7.37
CA LYS A 37 -5.65 14.56 8.11
C LYS A 37 -5.85 14.33 9.62
N PRO A 38 -5.17 15.10 10.50
CA PRO A 38 -5.27 14.92 11.96
C PRO A 38 -6.68 14.93 12.52
N ARG A 39 -7.55 15.77 11.97
CA ARG A 39 -8.96 15.93 12.42
C ARG A 39 -9.95 14.96 11.76
N GLN A 40 -9.49 14.01 10.96
CA GLN A 40 -10.36 13.04 10.31
C GLN A 40 -11.08 12.15 11.33
N ARG A 41 -12.40 12.03 11.19
CA ARG A 41 -13.26 11.20 12.06
C ARG A 41 -13.43 9.76 11.57
N HIS A 42 -13.19 9.50 10.28
CA HIS A 42 -13.31 8.15 9.72
C HIS A 42 -12.17 7.23 10.17
N LYS A 43 -12.41 5.93 10.14
CA LYS A 43 -11.32 4.96 10.33
C LYS A 43 -10.23 5.21 9.28
N ARG A 44 -8.98 5.03 9.64
CA ARG A 44 -7.83 5.36 8.81
C ARG A 44 -7.34 4.15 8.04
N SER A 45 -6.82 4.38 6.84
CA SER A 45 -6.06 3.38 6.11
C SER A 45 -4.66 3.22 6.69
N PHE A 46 -4.09 2.02 6.58
CA PHE A 46 -2.77 1.68 7.10
C PHE A 46 -1.82 1.26 6.00
N LEU A 47 -0.55 1.55 6.21
CA LEU A 47 0.55 1.02 5.43
C LEU A 47 1.52 0.33 6.38
N ILE A 48 1.72 -0.96 6.15
CA ILE A 48 2.65 -1.80 6.90
C ILE A 48 3.87 -2.02 6.00
N LYS A 49 5.06 -1.75 6.52
CA LYS A 49 6.34 -1.96 5.83
C LYS A 49 7.19 -2.92 6.65
N PHE A 50 7.48 -4.08 6.08
CA PHE A 50 8.17 -5.15 6.80
C PHE A 50 9.67 -4.90 6.94
N ASN A 51 10.26 -4.19 5.99
CA ASN A 51 11.68 -3.88 5.98
C ASN A 51 12.02 -2.45 6.43
N GLU A 52 11.16 -1.79 7.21
CA GLU A 52 11.45 -0.43 7.69
C GLU A 52 12.63 -0.41 8.67
N PHE A 53 12.59 -1.29 9.65
CA PHE A 53 13.60 -1.35 10.73
C PHE A 53 14.53 -2.55 10.64
N LYS A 54 14.27 -3.48 9.71
CA LYS A 54 15.11 -4.63 9.44
C LYS A 54 15.21 -4.84 7.92
N LYS A 55 16.38 -4.57 7.36
CA LYS A 55 16.64 -4.70 5.91
C LYS A 55 16.25 -6.11 5.41
N ASP A 56 15.85 -6.17 4.15
CA ASP A 56 15.55 -7.40 3.39
C ASP A 56 14.42 -8.29 3.94
N ARG A 57 13.75 -7.85 5.01
CA ARG A 57 12.62 -8.58 5.56
C ARG A 57 11.37 -8.40 4.69
N THR A 58 10.73 -9.53 4.40
CA THR A 58 9.46 -9.58 3.68
C THR A 58 8.44 -10.42 4.45
N PHE A 59 7.17 -10.28 4.07
CA PHE A 59 6.09 -11.15 4.48
C PHE A 59 5.45 -11.74 3.23
N LEU A 60 5.54 -13.05 3.04
CA LEU A 60 5.09 -13.76 1.82
C LEU A 60 5.65 -13.11 0.53
N GLY A 61 6.93 -12.72 0.54
CA GLY A 61 7.57 -12.03 -0.57
C GLY A 61 7.24 -10.53 -0.68
N LEU A 62 6.28 -10.03 0.09
CA LEU A 62 5.86 -8.64 0.06
C LEU A 62 6.73 -7.77 0.98
N LYS A 63 7.18 -6.64 0.47
CA LYS A 63 7.86 -5.61 1.28
C LYS A 63 6.87 -4.76 2.07
N ARG A 64 5.62 -4.65 1.58
CA ARG A 64 4.58 -3.79 2.15
C ARG A 64 3.20 -4.38 1.95
N VAL A 65 2.31 -4.08 2.91
CA VAL A 65 0.87 -4.35 2.82
C VAL A 65 0.11 -3.04 3.03
N ALA A 66 -0.87 -2.78 2.17
CA ALA A 66 -1.76 -1.63 2.29
C ALA A 66 -3.16 -2.10 2.70
N LEU A 67 -3.68 -1.53 3.79
CA LEU A 67 -5.03 -1.78 4.27
C LEU A 67 -5.84 -0.50 4.08
N ASP A 68 -6.75 -0.53 3.11
CA ASP A 68 -7.59 0.61 2.75
C ASP A 68 -8.91 0.62 3.52
N ASN A 69 -9.33 1.80 3.93
CA ASN A 69 -10.55 1.97 4.73
C ASN A 69 -11.85 2.01 3.91
N GLY A 70 -11.75 2.02 2.56
CA GLY A 70 -12.88 2.07 1.64
C GLY A 70 -13.59 3.44 1.55
N VAL A 71 -13.11 4.46 2.26
CA VAL A 71 -13.79 5.78 2.29
C VAL A 71 -13.71 6.50 0.96
N GLN A 72 -12.61 6.38 0.24
CA GLN A 72 -12.39 7.09 -1.02
C GLN A 72 -13.43 6.74 -2.10
N PHE A 73 -13.84 5.49 -2.16
CA PHE A 73 -14.82 5.00 -3.13
C PHE A 73 -16.24 4.82 -2.55
N GLY A 74 -16.46 5.30 -1.32
CA GLY A 74 -17.74 5.18 -0.63
C GLY A 74 -18.13 3.75 -0.24
N SER A 75 -17.34 2.75 -0.59
CA SER A 75 -17.61 1.33 -0.32
C SER A 75 -16.32 0.52 -0.22
N LEU A 76 -16.32 -0.48 0.65
CA LEU A 76 -15.26 -1.48 0.72
C LEU A 76 -15.25 -2.42 -0.50
N PHE A 77 -16.37 -2.56 -1.18
CA PHE A 77 -16.52 -3.50 -2.31
C PHE A 77 -16.08 -2.92 -3.65
N SER A 78 -16.13 -1.59 -3.81
CA SER A 78 -15.86 -0.94 -5.11
C SER A 78 -14.50 -1.31 -5.68
N GLU A 79 -13.46 -1.26 -4.87
CA GLU A 79 -12.10 -1.55 -5.33
C GLU A 79 -11.94 -3.02 -5.75
N GLN A 80 -12.50 -3.95 -4.97
CA GLN A 80 -12.48 -5.38 -5.31
C GLN A 80 -13.32 -5.68 -6.56
N LEU A 81 -14.48 -5.05 -6.69
CA LEU A 81 -15.34 -5.23 -7.86
C LEU A 81 -14.65 -4.75 -9.14
N ILE A 82 -14.11 -3.54 -9.11
CA ILE A 82 -13.41 -2.94 -10.26
C ILE A 82 -12.20 -3.78 -10.65
N THR A 83 -11.35 -4.14 -9.71
CA THR A 83 -10.16 -4.97 -10.01
C THR A 83 -10.56 -6.37 -10.47
N GLY A 84 -11.64 -6.94 -9.94
CA GLY A 84 -12.18 -8.21 -10.39
C GLY A 84 -12.70 -8.16 -11.83
N ILE A 85 -13.35 -7.06 -12.24
CA ILE A 85 -13.77 -6.85 -13.64
C ILE A 85 -12.54 -6.71 -14.53
N LEU A 86 -11.55 -5.92 -14.14
CA LEU A 86 -10.32 -5.76 -14.91
C LEU A 86 -9.61 -7.10 -15.15
N HIS A 87 -9.50 -7.94 -14.10
CA HIS A 87 -8.91 -9.28 -14.24
C HIS A 87 -9.71 -10.18 -15.18
N LYS A 88 -11.05 -10.11 -15.18
CA LYS A 88 -11.89 -10.86 -16.13
C LYS A 88 -11.72 -10.40 -17.57
N LEU A 89 -11.34 -9.14 -17.77
CA LEU A 89 -11.01 -8.56 -19.07
C LEU A 89 -9.53 -8.72 -19.43
N GLU A 90 -8.78 -9.54 -18.67
CA GLU A 90 -7.35 -9.78 -18.86
C GLU A 90 -6.48 -8.49 -18.74
N ILE A 91 -7.02 -7.47 -18.10
CA ILE A 91 -6.30 -6.23 -17.83
C ILE A 91 -5.53 -6.38 -16.52
N THR A 92 -4.23 -6.16 -16.56
CA THR A 92 -3.37 -6.21 -15.39
C THR A 92 -3.78 -5.15 -14.36
N ALA A 93 -4.20 -5.59 -13.19
CA ALA A 93 -4.65 -4.74 -12.10
C ALA A 93 -4.17 -5.29 -10.75
N SER A 94 -4.21 -4.46 -9.70
CA SER A 94 -3.90 -4.87 -8.34
C SER A 94 -4.83 -5.99 -7.88
N ARG A 95 -4.28 -6.99 -7.21
CA ARG A 95 -5.09 -7.98 -6.50
C ARG A 95 -5.66 -7.35 -5.23
N CYS A 96 -6.92 -7.66 -4.95
CA CYS A 96 -7.62 -7.17 -3.78
C CYS A 96 -8.28 -8.31 -3.00
N ASN A 97 -8.26 -8.22 -1.68
CA ASN A 97 -9.05 -9.07 -0.81
C ASN A 97 -9.43 -8.31 0.48
N PHE A 98 -10.30 -8.89 1.29
CA PHE A 98 -10.68 -8.31 2.57
C PHE A 98 -9.80 -8.84 3.70
N ALA A 99 -9.50 -7.96 4.65
CA ALA A 99 -8.75 -8.29 5.86
C ALA A 99 -9.48 -7.78 7.11
N LYS A 100 -9.64 -8.64 8.11
CA LYS A 100 -10.02 -8.21 9.46
C LYS A 100 -8.79 -7.67 10.16
N LEU A 101 -8.85 -6.40 10.59
CA LEU A 101 -7.75 -5.77 11.33
C LEU A 101 -8.06 -5.75 12.81
N PHE A 102 -7.09 -6.18 13.60
CA PHE A 102 -7.09 -6.06 15.05
C PHE A 102 -5.93 -5.13 15.45
N LEU A 103 -6.19 -4.20 16.35
CA LEU A 103 -5.17 -3.32 16.94
C LEU A 103 -5.14 -3.57 18.46
N ASN A 104 -3.99 -4.02 18.96
CA ASN A 104 -3.84 -4.42 20.37
C ASN A 104 -4.93 -5.41 20.81
N ASP A 105 -5.13 -6.44 20.00
CA ASP A 105 -6.08 -7.53 20.17
C ASP A 105 -7.58 -7.12 20.15
N ARG A 106 -7.87 -5.85 19.85
CA ARG A 106 -9.24 -5.36 19.65
C ARG A 106 -9.59 -5.28 18.16
N PHE A 107 -10.75 -5.80 17.78
CA PHE A 107 -11.24 -5.69 16.41
C PHE A 107 -11.41 -4.22 16.00
N HIS A 108 -10.71 -3.81 14.96
CA HIS A 108 -10.71 -2.42 14.48
C HIS A 108 -11.58 -2.24 13.24
N GLY A 109 -11.86 -3.30 12.51
CA GLY A 109 -12.76 -3.29 11.36
C GLY A 109 -12.26 -4.16 10.20
N VAL A 110 -13.08 -4.19 9.15
CA VAL A 110 -12.74 -4.81 7.87
C VAL A 110 -12.10 -3.77 6.97
N TYR A 111 -11.04 -4.17 6.29
CA TYR A 111 -10.25 -3.35 5.36
C TYR A 111 -10.12 -4.04 4.01
N VAL A 112 -9.92 -3.26 2.97
CA VAL A 112 -9.47 -3.80 1.69
C VAL A 112 -7.94 -3.89 1.73
N ASN A 113 -7.41 -5.09 1.55
CA ASN A 113 -5.99 -5.29 1.33
C ASN A 113 -5.74 -5.20 -0.17
N VAL A 114 -5.10 -4.12 -0.59
CA VAL A 114 -4.83 -3.82 -2.00
C VAL A 114 -3.36 -4.05 -2.30
N GLU A 115 -3.09 -4.84 -3.32
CA GLU A 115 -1.73 -5.03 -3.81
C GLU A 115 -1.12 -3.69 -4.23
N ARG A 116 0.07 -3.43 -3.76
CA ARG A 116 0.77 -2.21 -4.15
C ARG A 116 1.38 -2.34 -5.52
N ILE A 117 1.12 -1.36 -6.36
CA ILE A 117 1.84 -1.19 -7.62
C ILE A 117 3.25 -0.66 -7.28
N ASP A 118 4.22 -1.57 -7.21
CA ASP A 118 5.64 -1.30 -6.96
C ASP A 118 6.50 -2.35 -7.66
N SER A 119 7.79 -2.44 -7.34
CA SER A 119 8.70 -3.40 -7.98
C SER A 119 8.31 -4.87 -7.77
N VAL A 120 7.57 -5.19 -6.72
CA VAL A 120 7.06 -6.56 -6.49
C VAL A 120 5.91 -6.85 -7.45
N PHE A 121 4.98 -5.91 -7.59
CA PHE A 121 3.89 -5.99 -8.55
C PHE A 121 4.42 -6.20 -9.97
N LEU A 122 5.40 -5.38 -10.40
CA LEU A 122 5.98 -5.52 -11.74
C LEU A 122 6.56 -6.92 -11.96
N LYS A 123 7.34 -7.43 -11.02
CA LYS A 123 7.92 -8.78 -11.09
C LYS A 123 6.90 -9.91 -11.08
N THR A 124 5.73 -9.67 -10.49
CA THR A 124 4.67 -10.68 -10.39
C THR A 124 3.80 -10.73 -11.63
N HIS A 125 3.57 -9.57 -12.26
CA HIS A 125 2.56 -9.44 -13.32
C HIS A 125 3.15 -9.27 -14.72
N PHE A 126 4.45 -9.02 -14.86
CA PHE A 126 5.11 -8.80 -16.16
C PHE A 126 6.33 -9.69 -16.30
N ALA A 127 6.51 -10.25 -17.50
CA ALA A 127 7.69 -11.05 -17.83
C ALA A 127 8.99 -10.23 -17.75
N ASP A 128 8.92 -8.95 -18.17
CA ASP A 128 9.98 -7.97 -17.99
C ASP A 128 9.54 -6.87 -17.01
N ALA A 129 10.23 -6.79 -15.90
CA ALA A 129 9.98 -5.80 -14.84
C ALA A 129 10.97 -4.61 -14.87
N SER A 130 11.79 -4.49 -15.93
CA SER A 130 12.79 -3.43 -16.07
C SER A 130 12.19 -2.09 -16.48
N GLY A 131 10.98 -2.09 -17.05
CA GLY A 131 10.27 -0.92 -17.53
C GLY A 131 10.03 0.15 -16.47
N ALA A 132 9.85 1.40 -16.91
CA ALA A 132 9.51 2.51 -16.04
C ALA A 132 8.04 2.44 -15.61
N LEU A 133 7.79 2.70 -14.34
CA LEU A 133 6.45 2.82 -13.78
C LEU A 133 6.06 4.29 -13.66
N TYR A 134 4.99 4.67 -14.34
CA TYR A 134 4.43 6.02 -14.27
C TYR A 134 3.16 6.02 -13.43
N LYS A 135 2.99 7.07 -12.65
CA LYS A 135 1.77 7.31 -11.88
C LYS A 135 1.21 8.67 -12.26
N VAL A 136 -0.09 8.71 -12.57
CA VAL A 136 -0.81 9.97 -12.67
C VAL A 136 -0.87 10.58 -11.27
N ASP A 137 -0.38 11.80 -11.12
CA ASP A 137 -0.48 12.54 -9.85
C ASP A 137 -1.76 13.40 -9.90
N GLU A 138 -2.57 13.34 -8.85
CA GLU A 138 -3.86 14.05 -8.75
C GLU A 138 -3.70 15.58 -8.58
N GLY A 139 -2.63 16.15 -9.10
CA GLY A 139 -2.20 17.53 -8.88
C GLY A 139 -2.88 18.59 -9.74
N GLY A 140 -4.14 18.46 -10.15
CA GLY A 140 -4.89 19.53 -10.81
C GLY A 140 -5.23 19.27 -12.29
N PRO A 141 -5.88 20.24 -12.99
CA PRO A 141 -6.24 20.10 -14.40
C PRO A 141 -5.00 19.94 -15.27
N GLY A 142 -4.94 18.84 -16.03
CA GLY A 142 -3.78 18.48 -16.84
C GLY A 142 -2.73 17.65 -16.09
N GLY A 143 -3.15 16.80 -15.15
CA GLY A 143 -2.24 15.97 -14.36
C GLY A 143 -1.19 15.27 -15.20
N ASP A 144 0.06 15.71 -15.09
CA ASP A 144 1.20 15.19 -15.81
C ASP A 144 1.48 13.75 -15.39
N LEU A 145 1.74 12.89 -16.36
CA LEU A 145 2.35 11.59 -16.12
C LEU A 145 3.75 11.84 -15.53
N ARG A 146 3.89 11.65 -14.23
CA ARG A 146 5.19 11.74 -13.57
C ARG A 146 5.76 10.34 -13.36
N PRO A 147 7.06 10.15 -13.62
CA PRO A 147 7.70 8.89 -13.27
C PRO A 147 7.45 8.64 -11.77
N PHE A 148 6.95 7.46 -11.47
CA PHE A 148 6.78 7.02 -10.09
C PHE A 148 8.19 6.98 -9.48
N ARG A 149 8.56 8.03 -8.73
CA ARG A 149 9.83 8.03 -8.02
C ARG A 149 9.86 6.80 -7.14
N ARG A 150 10.70 5.85 -7.52
CA ARG A 150 11.03 4.70 -6.69
C ARG A 150 11.54 5.27 -5.37
N GLN A 151 10.68 5.33 -4.36
CA GLN A 151 11.18 5.53 -3.00
C GLN A 151 11.99 4.27 -2.68
N HIS A 152 13.33 4.41 -2.78
CA HIS A 152 14.32 3.35 -2.64
C HIS A 152 14.34 2.35 -3.80
N ALA A 153 14.89 2.79 -4.90
CA ALA A 153 15.43 1.89 -5.91
C ALA A 153 16.91 1.67 -5.67
N ASP A 154 17.25 0.49 -5.26
CA ASP A 154 18.47 -0.14 -5.73
C ASP A 154 18.16 -0.70 -7.12
N VAL A 155 18.24 0.11 -8.13
CA VAL A 155 18.48 -0.31 -9.52
C VAL A 155 19.11 0.87 -10.25
N SER A 156 20.40 0.86 -10.34
CA SER A 156 21.20 1.57 -11.34
C SER A 156 20.91 0.93 -12.70
N GLY A 157 20.01 1.50 -13.46
CA GLY A 157 19.79 1.17 -14.85
C GLY A 157 19.54 2.47 -15.63
N PRO A 158 20.00 2.58 -16.87
CA PRO A 158 19.94 3.82 -17.62
C PRO A 158 18.50 4.24 -17.86
N VAL A 159 18.25 5.53 -17.62
CA VAL A 159 17.02 6.21 -18.03
C VAL A 159 17.03 6.24 -19.55
N ALA A 160 16.18 5.45 -20.21
CA ALA A 160 15.92 5.62 -21.62
C ALA A 160 15.29 7.01 -21.82
N ARG A 161 15.90 7.79 -22.70
CA ARG A 161 15.44 9.11 -23.14
C ARG A 161 14.19 8.99 -24.01
#